data_add91f179436aec580b1e5a264e5e222
#
_entry.id   add91f179436aec580b1e5a264e5e222
#
_cell.length_a   1.000
_cell.length_b   1.000
_cell.length_c   1.000
_cell.angle_alpha   90.00
_cell.angle_beta   90.00
_cell.angle_gamma   90.00
#
_symmetry.space_group_name_H-M   'P 1'
#
loop_
_entity.id
_entity.type
_entity.pdbx_description
1 polymer ?
#
loop_
_entity_poly.entity_id
_entity_poly.type
_entity_poly.pdbx_seq_one_letter_code
_entity_poly.pdbx_strand_id
1 'polypeptide(L)'
;MNTHSLCCIGYITQDKVVTPKNTIYMPGGTSFYFAHAIKHLNANDFLLVTALADTDMGIVEDIRKEGISVKALHSTHSVCFENIYGENQNERTQRVTAKADPFTVEGLKDTDARIIHLGSLLADDFSLEVIKFLSGKGLLSVDVQGFLRKVENEKVLAVDWPEKKEALKYIHILKANEAEMEVLTGCSEPHEAALLIADWGVKEVLLTLGCLLYTSPSPRDLSTSR
;
A
#
# COMPACT_ATOMS: atom_id res chain seq x y z
N MET A 1 -19.05 -1.43 -17.09
CA MET A 1 -19.32 -1.71 -15.65
C MET A 1 -18.02 -2.30 -15.12
N ASN A 2 -17.56 -1.89 -13.94
CA ASN A 2 -16.34 -2.44 -13.36
C ASN A 2 -16.56 -3.91 -13.00
N THR A 3 -15.52 -4.75 -13.18
CA THR A 3 -15.59 -6.19 -12.97
C THR A 3 -15.66 -6.54 -11.48
N HIS A 4 -15.03 -5.70 -10.61
CA HIS A 4 -14.99 -5.87 -9.15
C HIS A 4 -15.41 -4.62 -8.39
N SER A 5 -15.95 -4.79 -7.20
CA SER A 5 -16.26 -3.67 -6.31
C SER A 5 -15.01 -3.09 -5.68
N LEU A 6 -14.04 -3.94 -5.36
CA LEU A 6 -12.78 -3.57 -4.70
C LEU A 6 -11.62 -4.40 -5.26
N CYS A 7 -10.51 -3.74 -5.56
CA CYS A 7 -9.25 -4.37 -5.92
C CYS A 7 -8.14 -3.83 -5.02
N CYS A 8 -7.27 -4.70 -4.50
CA CYS A 8 -6.01 -4.31 -3.90
C CYS A 8 -4.86 -4.71 -4.83
N ILE A 9 -3.98 -3.78 -5.16
CA ILE A 9 -2.76 -4.04 -5.93
C ILE A 9 -1.57 -3.78 -5.02
N GLY A 10 -0.74 -4.79 -4.82
CA GLY A 10 0.45 -4.68 -3.99
C GLY A 10 1.13 -6.02 -3.80
N TYR A 11 2.29 -6.04 -3.16
CA TYR A 11 3.04 -7.27 -2.98
C TYR A 11 2.60 -8.06 -1.76
N ILE A 12 2.60 -9.37 -1.92
CA ILE A 12 2.74 -10.32 -0.83
C ILE A 12 4.24 -10.48 -0.61
N THR A 13 4.68 -10.40 0.64
CA THR A 13 6.09 -10.51 1.00
C THR A 13 6.40 -11.85 1.65
N GLN A 14 7.67 -12.24 1.56
CA GLN A 14 8.26 -13.29 2.38
C GLN A 14 9.00 -12.62 3.54
N ASP A 15 8.40 -12.60 4.72
CA ASP A 15 8.98 -11.96 5.88
C ASP A 15 9.76 -12.98 6.70
N LYS A 16 11.06 -12.66 6.94
CA LYS A 16 11.89 -13.33 7.92
C LYS A 16 11.86 -12.55 9.22
N VAL A 17 11.26 -13.14 10.25
CA VAL A 17 11.17 -12.55 11.59
C VAL A 17 12.19 -13.21 12.48
N VAL A 18 13.16 -12.44 12.96
CA VAL A 18 14.24 -12.86 13.83
C VAL A 18 14.02 -12.28 15.21
N THR A 19 13.97 -13.14 16.22
CA THR A 19 13.89 -12.75 17.64
C THR A 19 15.06 -13.42 18.37
N PRO A 20 15.40 -13.02 19.61
CA PRO A 20 16.43 -13.71 20.40
C PRO A 20 16.17 -15.19 20.62
N LYS A 21 14.93 -15.64 20.50
CA LYS A 21 14.51 -17.02 20.76
C LYS A 21 14.23 -17.84 19.52
N ASN A 22 13.90 -17.20 18.39
CA ASN A 22 13.35 -17.89 17.23
C ASN A 22 13.57 -17.13 15.92
N THR A 23 13.60 -17.85 14.82
CA THR A 23 13.55 -17.32 13.47
C THR A 23 12.40 -18.02 12.74
N ILE A 24 11.46 -17.25 12.22
CA ILE A 24 10.32 -17.75 11.47
C ILE A 24 10.23 -17.06 10.11
N TYR A 25 9.70 -17.78 9.12
CA TYR A 25 9.36 -17.25 7.81
C TYR A 25 7.85 -17.27 7.68
N MET A 26 7.27 -16.16 7.22
CA MET A 26 5.82 -16.04 7.07
C MET A 26 5.47 -15.07 5.95
N PRO A 27 4.32 -15.27 5.27
CA PRO A 27 3.83 -14.28 4.33
C PRO A 27 3.42 -12.99 5.07
N GLY A 28 3.63 -11.87 4.40
CA GLY A 28 3.31 -10.54 4.90
C GLY A 28 3.01 -9.58 3.77
N GLY A 29 3.22 -8.31 4.02
CA GLY A 29 2.97 -7.22 3.07
C GLY A 29 1.56 -6.64 3.16
N THR A 30 1.42 -5.40 2.69
CA THR A 30 0.16 -4.65 2.79
C THR A 30 -1.00 -5.39 2.14
N SER A 31 -0.80 -5.94 0.95
CA SER A 31 -1.85 -6.64 0.21
C SER A 31 -2.26 -7.96 0.85
N PHE A 32 -1.34 -8.68 1.51
CA PHE A 32 -1.66 -9.89 2.26
C PHE A 32 -2.63 -9.58 3.40
N TYR A 33 -2.27 -8.63 4.25
CA TYR A 33 -3.12 -8.25 5.38
C TYR A 33 -4.44 -7.60 4.95
N PHE A 34 -4.40 -6.79 3.89
CA PHE A 34 -5.60 -6.16 3.33
C PHE A 34 -6.60 -7.22 2.84
N ALA A 35 -6.13 -8.22 2.10
CA ALA A 35 -6.98 -9.29 1.57
C ALA A 35 -7.67 -10.08 2.69
N HIS A 36 -6.94 -10.42 3.76
CA HIS A 36 -7.52 -11.11 4.91
C HIS A 36 -8.51 -10.23 5.69
N ALA A 37 -8.22 -8.93 5.84
CA ALA A 37 -9.15 -8.00 6.48
C ALA A 37 -10.46 -7.88 5.69
N ILE A 38 -10.39 -7.73 4.37
CA ILE A 38 -11.56 -7.65 3.49
C ILE A 38 -12.39 -8.93 3.52
N LYS A 39 -11.74 -10.10 3.56
CA LYS A 39 -12.42 -11.38 3.72
C LYS A 39 -13.24 -11.43 5.02
N HIS A 40 -12.68 -10.97 6.14
CA HIS A 40 -13.40 -10.91 7.41
C HIS A 40 -14.59 -9.94 7.40
N LEU A 41 -14.56 -8.92 6.53
CA LEU A 41 -15.68 -8.01 6.30
C LEU A 41 -16.74 -8.56 5.35
N ASN A 42 -16.60 -9.81 4.86
CA ASN A 42 -17.50 -10.47 3.91
C ASN A 42 -17.69 -9.69 2.59
N ALA A 43 -16.68 -8.97 2.14
CA ALA A 43 -16.68 -8.32 0.82
C ALA A 43 -16.42 -9.36 -0.27
N ASN A 44 -17.49 -9.95 -0.82
CA ASN A 44 -17.42 -11.09 -1.72
C ASN A 44 -16.94 -10.77 -3.15
N ASP A 45 -16.88 -9.48 -3.52
CA ASP A 45 -16.48 -9.02 -4.84
C ASP A 45 -15.16 -8.24 -4.76
N PHE A 46 -14.11 -8.96 -4.32
CA PHE A 46 -12.77 -8.46 -4.09
C PHE A 46 -11.75 -9.20 -4.97
N LEU A 47 -10.85 -8.44 -5.61
CA LEU A 47 -9.70 -8.95 -6.35
C LEU A 47 -8.41 -8.50 -5.66
N LEU A 48 -7.53 -9.45 -5.38
CA LEU A 48 -6.13 -9.18 -5.03
C LEU A 48 -5.27 -9.28 -6.29
N VAL A 49 -4.47 -8.26 -6.59
CA VAL A 49 -3.42 -8.30 -7.61
C VAL A 49 -2.07 -8.19 -6.92
N THR A 50 -1.21 -9.16 -7.15
CA THR A 50 0.12 -9.22 -6.55
C THR A 50 1.17 -9.66 -7.57
N ALA A 51 2.44 -9.45 -7.27
CA ALA A 51 3.55 -9.96 -8.06
C ALA A 51 4.57 -10.65 -7.14
N LEU A 52 5.00 -11.85 -7.52
CA LEU A 52 5.96 -12.64 -6.76
C LEU A 52 6.71 -13.62 -7.67
N ALA A 53 7.80 -14.19 -7.17
CA ALA A 53 8.57 -15.20 -7.87
C ALA A 53 7.80 -16.52 -7.96
N ASP A 54 8.09 -17.32 -8.97
CA ASP A 54 7.44 -18.62 -9.19
C ASP A 54 7.62 -19.59 -8.00
N THR A 55 8.75 -19.48 -7.29
CA THR A 55 9.04 -20.29 -6.10
C THR A 55 8.05 -20.04 -4.95
N ASP A 56 7.39 -18.90 -4.93
CA ASP A 56 6.52 -18.47 -3.84
C ASP A 56 5.02 -18.52 -4.19
N MET A 57 4.69 -19.02 -5.39
CA MET A 57 3.28 -19.15 -5.87
C MET A 57 2.40 -20.02 -4.95
N GLY A 58 3.01 -20.86 -4.12
CA GLY A 58 2.27 -21.63 -3.11
C GLY A 58 1.45 -20.76 -2.15
N ILE A 59 1.92 -19.56 -1.84
CA ILE A 59 1.19 -18.60 -0.98
C ILE A 59 -0.10 -18.14 -1.67
N VAL A 60 -0.04 -17.89 -2.99
CA VAL A 60 -1.21 -17.50 -3.78
C VAL A 60 -2.25 -18.61 -3.79
N GLU A 61 -1.81 -19.86 -3.93
CA GLU A 61 -2.72 -21.01 -3.90
C GLU A 61 -3.41 -21.16 -2.54
N ASP A 62 -2.69 -20.90 -1.44
CA ASP A 62 -3.28 -20.96 -0.10
C ASP A 62 -4.34 -19.84 0.08
N ILE A 63 -4.05 -18.62 -0.37
CA ILE A 63 -5.01 -17.51 -0.34
C ILE A 63 -6.26 -17.83 -1.20
N ARG A 64 -6.07 -18.45 -2.38
CA ARG A 64 -7.18 -18.89 -3.24
C ARG A 64 -8.05 -19.97 -2.57
N LYS A 65 -7.45 -20.93 -1.86
CA LYS A 65 -8.19 -21.93 -1.07
C LYS A 65 -9.06 -21.31 0.01
N GLU A 66 -8.65 -20.13 0.49
CA GLU A 66 -9.46 -19.36 1.43
C GLU A 66 -10.63 -18.61 0.78
N GLY A 67 -10.81 -18.70 -0.53
CA GLY A 67 -11.90 -18.08 -1.27
C GLY A 67 -11.63 -16.65 -1.73
N ILE A 68 -10.38 -16.18 -1.69
CA ILE A 68 -9.98 -14.87 -2.19
C ILE A 68 -9.57 -14.99 -3.66
N SER A 69 -10.15 -14.14 -4.53
CA SER A 69 -9.74 -14.05 -5.93
C SER A 69 -8.37 -13.39 -6.05
N VAL A 70 -7.40 -14.07 -6.65
CA VAL A 70 -6.03 -13.55 -6.80
C VAL A 70 -5.57 -13.59 -8.25
N LYS A 71 -5.15 -12.43 -8.78
CA LYS A 71 -4.36 -12.31 -10.01
C LYS A 71 -2.89 -12.17 -9.62
N ALA A 72 -2.11 -13.22 -9.84
CA ALA A 72 -0.67 -13.21 -9.60
C ALA A 72 0.06 -12.86 -10.90
N LEU A 73 0.95 -11.87 -10.83
CA LEU A 73 1.87 -11.51 -11.89
C LEU A 73 3.21 -12.16 -11.59
N HIS A 74 3.94 -12.54 -12.64
CA HIS A 74 5.31 -13.04 -12.51
C HIS A 74 6.24 -11.89 -12.13
N SER A 75 7.17 -12.17 -11.22
CA SER A 75 8.27 -11.28 -10.86
C SER A 75 9.56 -12.09 -10.72
N THR A 76 10.69 -11.46 -11.02
CA THR A 76 12.01 -12.10 -10.88
C THR A 76 12.29 -12.53 -9.44
N HIS A 77 11.85 -11.74 -8.47
CA HIS A 77 11.94 -12.01 -7.04
C HIS A 77 10.64 -11.65 -6.34
N SER A 78 10.37 -12.30 -5.22
CA SER A 78 9.39 -11.81 -4.24
C SER A 78 10.01 -10.73 -3.36
N VAL A 79 9.21 -9.82 -2.86
CA VAL A 79 9.69 -8.87 -1.84
C VAL A 79 9.98 -9.62 -0.55
N CYS A 80 11.17 -9.41 0.01
CA CYS A 80 11.62 -10.08 1.20
C CYS A 80 12.06 -9.07 2.27
N PHE A 81 11.35 -9.04 3.39
CA PHE A 81 11.75 -8.25 4.55
C PHE A 81 12.37 -9.16 5.62
N GLU A 82 13.47 -8.70 6.20
CA GLU A 82 14.02 -9.26 7.42
C GLU A 82 13.73 -8.30 8.58
N ASN A 83 12.89 -8.74 9.51
CA ASN A 83 12.50 -8.00 10.69
C ASN A 83 13.23 -8.57 11.91
N ILE A 84 14.17 -7.82 12.46
CA ILE A 84 15.03 -8.24 13.57
C ILE A 84 14.57 -7.50 14.83
N TYR A 85 14.12 -8.26 15.83
CA TYR A 85 13.72 -7.77 17.13
C TYR A 85 14.80 -8.10 18.16
N GLY A 86 15.20 -7.12 18.96
CA GLY A 86 16.07 -7.30 20.12
C GLY A 86 15.31 -7.86 21.35
N GLU A 87 15.93 -7.77 22.51
CA GLU A 87 15.26 -8.09 23.80
C GLU A 87 14.06 -7.15 24.04
N ASN A 88 14.21 -5.89 23.66
CA ASN A 88 13.09 -4.94 23.64
C ASN A 88 12.30 -5.12 22.34
N GLN A 89 11.13 -5.72 22.42
CA GLN A 89 10.27 -5.98 21.26
C GLN A 89 9.71 -4.72 20.59
N ASN A 90 9.81 -3.56 21.23
CA ASN A 90 9.41 -2.28 20.63
C ASN A 90 10.49 -1.73 19.67
N GLU A 91 11.70 -2.29 19.71
CA GLU A 91 12.80 -1.91 18.82
C GLU A 91 12.94 -2.96 17.71
N ARG A 92 12.69 -2.52 16.48
CA ARG A 92 12.79 -3.37 15.29
C ARG A 92 13.77 -2.75 14.29
N THR A 93 14.73 -3.55 13.86
CA THR A 93 15.52 -3.27 12.67
C THR A 93 14.88 -3.98 11.48
N GLN A 94 14.68 -3.26 10.38
CA GLN A 94 14.10 -3.80 9.16
C GLN A 94 15.08 -3.68 8.00
N ARG A 95 15.23 -4.78 7.25
CA ARG A 95 16.04 -4.86 6.02
C ARG A 95 15.18 -5.39 4.89
N VAL A 96 15.46 -4.95 3.66
CA VAL A 96 14.87 -5.50 2.44
C VAL A 96 15.96 -6.27 1.72
N THR A 97 15.84 -7.59 1.71
CA THR A 97 16.87 -8.48 1.13
C THR A 97 16.58 -8.83 -0.32
N ALA A 98 15.34 -8.67 -0.77
CA ALA A 98 14.94 -8.81 -2.17
C ALA A 98 13.77 -7.88 -2.49
N LYS A 99 13.69 -7.44 -3.75
CA LYS A 99 12.62 -6.61 -4.29
C LYS A 99 11.96 -7.33 -5.46
N ALA A 100 10.65 -7.20 -5.58
CA ALA A 100 9.92 -7.62 -6.77
C ALA A 100 10.07 -6.60 -7.90
N ASP A 101 9.74 -7.03 -9.13
CA ASP A 101 9.67 -6.15 -10.29
C ASP A 101 8.51 -5.15 -10.12
N PRO A 102 8.67 -3.86 -10.50
CA PRO A 102 7.62 -2.86 -10.39
C PRO A 102 6.35 -3.24 -11.16
N PHE A 103 5.20 -2.79 -10.68
CA PHE A 103 3.96 -2.91 -11.43
C PHE A 103 4.00 -2.07 -12.70
N THR A 104 3.50 -2.64 -13.80
CA THR A 104 3.48 -1.99 -15.12
C THR A 104 2.06 -1.84 -15.65
N VAL A 105 1.85 -0.88 -16.55
CA VAL A 105 0.57 -0.70 -17.25
C VAL A 105 0.16 -1.99 -17.98
N GLU A 106 1.11 -2.67 -18.64
CA GLU A 106 0.83 -3.90 -19.37
C GLU A 106 0.36 -5.03 -18.42
N GLY A 107 1.02 -5.21 -17.27
CA GLY A 107 0.61 -6.22 -16.27
C GLY A 107 -0.77 -5.94 -15.68
N LEU A 108 -1.17 -4.68 -15.64
CA LEU A 108 -2.42 -4.23 -15.02
C LEU A 108 -3.54 -3.88 -16.02
N LYS A 109 -3.33 -4.07 -17.33
CA LYS A 109 -4.27 -3.64 -18.38
C LYS A 109 -5.69 -4.17 -18.23
N ASP A 110 -5.83 -5.42 -17.76
CA ASP A 110 -7.11 -6.10 -17.55
C ASP A 110 -7.62 -5.98 -16.10
N THR A 111 -7.06 -5.06 -15.32
CA THR A 111 -7.48 -4.82 -13.94
C THR A 111 -8.42 -3.62 -13.90
N ASP A 112 -9.63 -3.81 -13.42
CA ASP A 112 -10.59 -2.76 -13.13
C ASP A 112 -11.39 -3.07 -11.86
N ALA A 113 -11.77 -2.04 -11.14
CA ALA A 113 -12.64 -2.15 -9.99
C ALA A 113 -13.29 -0.79 -9.69
N ARG A 114 -14.39 -0.78 -8.95
CA ARG A 114 -14.96 0.48 -8.48
C ARG A 114 -14.00 1.27 -7.59
N ILE A 115 -13.29 0.58 -6.69
CA ILE A 115 -12.21 1.13 -5.87
C ILE A 115 -10.96 0.28 -6.08
N ILE A 116 -9.83 0.93 -6.35
CA ILE A 116 -8.51 0.29 -6.49
C ILE A 116 -7.62 0.83 -5.38
N HIS A 117 -7.22 -0.04 -4.45
CA HIS A 117 -6.28 0.29 -3.38
C HIS A 117 -4.86 -0.07 -3.79
N LEU A 118 -3.94 0.89 -3.72
CA LEU A 118 -2.51 0.72 -3.98
C LEU A 118 -1.80 0.49 -2.65
N GLY A 119 -1.45 -0.75 -2.38
CA GLY A 119 -0.71 -1.19 -1.20
C GLY A 119 0.80 -1.19 -1.46
N SER A 120 1.39 -0.02 -1.68
CA SER A 120 2.81 0.13 -1.97
C SER A 120 3.67 -0.18 -0.74
N LEU A 121 4.81 -0.81 -0.95
CA LEU A 121 5.81 -1.11 0.08
C LEU A 121 7.07 -0.24 -0.08
N LEU A 122 7.43 0.11 -1.33
CA LEU A 122 8.61 0.87 -1.72
C LEU A 122 8.26 1.93 -2.78
N ALA A 123 9.08 2.97 -2.87
CA ALA A 123 8.82 4.15 -3.70
C ALA A 123 8.77 3.87 -5.20
N ASP A 124 9.38 2.78 -5.64
CA ASP A 124 9.44 2.36 -7.05
C ASP A 124 8.40 1.29 -7.42
N ASP A 125 7.49 0.93 -6.53
CA ASP A 125 6.45 -0.09 -6.81
C ASP A 125 5.47 0.37 -7.91
N PHE A 126 5.09 1.64 -7.89
CA PHE A 126 4.13 2.23 -8.84
C PHE A 126 4.66 3.53 -9.43
N SER A 127 4.87 3.57 -10.74
CA SER A 127 5.20 4.80 -11.44
C SER A 127 3.98 5.73 -11.55
N LEU A 128 4.25 7.02 -11.80
CA LEU A 128 3.19 7.99 -12.09
C LEU A 128 2.32 7.57 -13.30
N GLU A 129 2.92 6.91 -14.30
CA GLU A 129 2.21 6.37 -15.47
C GLU A 129 1.17 5.33 -15.06
N VAL A 130 1.55 4.40 -14.16
CA VAL A 130 0.65 3.36 -13.63
C VAL A 130 -0.48 4.00 -12.82
N ILE A 131 -0.19 4.99 -11.98
CA ILE A 131 -1.21 5.71 -11.21
C ILE A 131 -2.22 6.39 -12.15
N LYS A 132 -1.73 7.10 -13.18
CA LYS A 132 -2.59 7.73 -14.20
C LYS A 132 -3.44 6.72 -14.95
N PHE A 133 -2.87 5.60 -15.35
CA PHE A 133 -3.60 4.53 -16.02
C PHE A 133 -4.72 3.98 -15.14
N LEU A 134 -4.42 3.62 -13.89
CA LEU A 134 -5.38 3.04 -12.98
C LEU A 134 -6.49 4.01 -12.55
N SER A 135 -6.22 5.31 -12.54
CA SER A 135 -7.26 6.33 -12.26
C SER A 135 -8.38 6.36 -13.30
N GLY A 136 -8.12 5.88 -14.52
CA GLY A 136 -9.13 5.64 -15.55
C GLY A 136 -9.91 4.32 -15.39
N LYS A 137 -9.51 3.46 -14.45
CA LYS A 137 -10.11 2.15 -14.19
C LYS A 137 -10.97 2.09 -12.93
N GLY A 138 -10.77 3.02 -11.99
CA GLY A 138 -11.54 3.10 -10.75
C GLY A 138 -11.09 4.24 -9.84
N LEU A 139 -11.78 4.41 -8.71
CA LEU A 139 -11.38 5.36 -7.68
C LEU A 139 -10.11 4.86 -6.98
N LEU A 140 -9.04 5.65 -6.97
CA LEU A 140 -7.80 5.24 -6.35
C LEU A 140 -7.77 5.56 -4.86
N SER A 141 -7.41 4.56 -4.07
CA SER A 141 -7.06 4.65 -2.66
C SER A 141 -5.58 4.28 -2.49
N VAL A 142 -4.84 4.99 -1.65
CA VAL A 142 -3.42 4.70 -1.44
C VAL A 142 -3.06 4.68 0.05
N ASP A 143 -2.26 3.68 0.47
CA ASP A 143 -1.41 3.81 1.64
C ASP A 143 -0.09 4.43 1.19
N VAL A 144 0.21 5.65 1.66
CA VAL A 144 1.35 6.41 1.16
C VAL A 144 2.70 5.84 1.62
N GLN A 145 2.69 4.91 2.55
CA GLN A 145 3.86 4.34 3.21
C GLN A 145 4.99 3.98 2.24
N GLY A 146 4.69 3.20 1.19
CA GLY A 146 5.70 2.74 0.25
C GLY A 146 6.31 3.89 -0.54
N PHE A 147 5.52 4.84 -1.00
CA PHE A 147 6.00 6.00 -1.77
C PHE A 147 7.02 6.87 -1.01
N LEU A 148 7.06 6.72 0.32
CA LEU A 148 7.98 7.44 1.20
C LEU A 148 9.14 6.55 1.71
N ARG A 149 9.36 5.38 1.08
CA ARG A 149 10.39 4.41 1.49
C ARG A 149 11.31 4.06 0.34
N LYS A 150 12.60 4.33 0.49
CA LYS A 150 13.66 3.91 -0.42
C LYS A 150 14.53 2.84 0.23
N VAL A 151 15.04 1.92 -0.58
CA VAL A 151 16.00 0.92 -0.12
C VAL A 151 17.39 1.29 -0.63
N GLU A 152 18.32 1.44 0.30
CA GLU A 152 19.76 1.59 0.01
C GLU A 152 20.55 0.63 0.90
N ASN A 153 21.39 -0.22 0.28
CA ASN A 153 22.18 -1.22 1.01
C ASN A 153 21.31 -2.05 1.98
N GLU A 154 20.17 -2.55 1.48
CA GLU A 154 19.16 -3.30 2.22
C GLU A 154 18.43 -2.52 3.34
N LYS A 155 18.80 -1.29 3.63
CA LYS A 155 18.16 -0.45 4.66
C LYS A 155 16.98 0.32 4.06
N VAL A 156 15.90 0.37 4.82
CA VAL A 156 14.74 1.20 4.48
C VAL A 156 15.00 2.62 5.01
N LEU A 157 14.99 3.58 4.11
CA LEU A 157 15.18 5.00 4.41
C LEU A 157 13.92 5.78 4.07
N ALA A 158 13.56 6.74 4.89
CA ALA A 158 12.52 7.69 4.57
C ALA A 158 12.97 8.60 3.41
N VAL A 159 12.09 8.84 2.46
CA VAL A 159 12.35 9.69 1.30
C VAL A 159 11.08 10.47 0.97
N ASP A 160 11.24 11.69 0.46
CA ASP A 160 10.11 12.42 -0.09
C ASP A 160 9.67 11.79 -1.43
N TRP A 161 8.39 11.94 -1.75
CA TRP A 161 7.82 11.54 -3.03
C TRP A 161 7.87 12.71 -4.02
N PRO A 162 8.84 12.75 -4.96
CA PRO A 162 9.05 13.91 -5.83
C PRO A 162 7.84 14.28 -6.68
N GLU A 163 7.10 13.26 -7.15
CA GLU A 163 5.94 13.40 -8.03
C GLU A 163 4.62 13.57 -7.27
N LYS A 164 4.62 13.66 -5.93
CA LYS A 164 3.43 13.66 -5.07
C LYS A 164 2.33 14.62 -5.54
N LYS A 165 2.67 15.87 -5.86
CA LYS A 165 1.68 16.88 -6.28
C LYS A 165 0.99 16.56 -7.59
N GLU A 166 1.67 15.85 -8.50
CA GLU A 166 1.05 15.40 -9.74
C GLU A 166 0.26 14.11 -9.52
N ALA A 167 0.82 13.14 -8.80
CA ALA A 167 0.19 11.85 -8.54
C ALA A 167 -1.09 12.00 -7.71
N LEU A 168 -1.09 12.88 -6.70
CA LEU A 168 -2.23 13.07 -5.78
C LEU A 168 -3.49 13.63 -6.48
N LYS A 169 -3.35 14.27 -7.63
CA LYS A 169 -4.51 14.68 -8.46
C LYS A 169 -5.37 13.50 -8.92
N TYR A 170 -4.80 12.32 -9.01
CA TYR A 170 -5.46 11.08 -9.46
C TYR A 170 -5.93 10.20 -8.31
N ILE A 171 -5.57 10.53 -7.07
CA ILE A 171 -5.87 9.75 -5.88
C ILE A 171 -7.08 10.34 -5.16
N HIS A 172 -8.06 9.49 -4.84
CA HIS A 172 -9.30 9.90 -4.16
C HIS A 172 -9.17 9.79 -2.65
N ILE A 173 -8.57 8.69 -2.16
CA ILE A 173 -8.41 8.39 -0.75
C ILE A 173 -6.93 8.19 -0.45
N LEU A 174 -6.40 8.92 0.52
CA LEU A 174 -5.03 8.77 0.99
C LEU A 174 -5.02 8.41 2.47
N LYS A 175 -4.29 7.35 2.82
CA LYS A 175 -3.98 6.99 4.21
C LYS A 175 -2.50 7.28 4.48
N ALA A 176 -2.22 7.91 5.62
CA ALA A 176 -0.88 8.09 6.17
C ALA A 176 -0.91 7.91 7.69
N ASN A 177 0.21 7.47 8.27
CA ASN A 177 0.43 7.61 9.69
C ASN A 177 1.11 8.97 9.99
N GLU A 178 1.32 9.28 11.28
CA GLU A 178 1.89 10.54 11.75
C GLU A 178 3.25 10.84 11.10
N ALA A 179 4.18 9.89 11.11
CA ALA A 179 5.51 10.06 10.53
C ALA A 179 5.47 10.19 8.99
N GLU A 180 4.61 9.40 8.33
CA GLU A 180 4.38 9.47 6.89
C GLU A 180 3.77 10.82 6.49
N MET A 181 2.83 11.31 7.27
CA MET A 181 2.22 12.61 7.09
C MET A 181 3.26 13.73 7.15
N GLU A 182 4.14 13.70 8.14
CA GLU A 182 5.20 14.71 8.30
C GLU A 182 6.20 14.64 7.15
N VAL A 183 6.64 13.46 6.74
CA VAL A 183 7.53 13.29 5.57
C VAL A 183 6.86 13.79 4.28
N LEU A 184 5.58 13.49 4.08
CA LEU A 184 4.84 13.87 2.87
C LEU A 184 4.62 15.37 2.77
N THR A 185 4.26 16.03 3.89
CA THR A 185 3.76 17.40 3.89
C THR A 185 4.74 18.43 4.49
N GLY A 186 5.63 17.99 5.37
CA GLY A 186 6.44 18.85 6.22
C GLY A 186 5.66 19.45 7.42
N CYS A 187 4.40 19.05 7.63
CA CYS A 187 3.55 19.53 8.71
C CYS A 187 3.44 18.47 9.81
N SER A 188 3.57 18.87 11.07
CA SER A 188 3.37 18.02 12.24
C SER A 188 1.91 18.03 12.75
N GLU A 189 1.13 19.06 12.39
CA GLU A 189 -0.25 19.20 12.79
C GLU A 189 -1.18 18.46 11.81
N PRO A 190 -1.98 17.47 12.25
CA PRO A 190 -2.81 16.63 11.38
C PRO A 190 -3.82 17.43 10.54
N HIS A 191 -4.42 18.45 11.12
CA HIS A 191 -5.39 19.28 10.41
C HIS A 191 -4.76 20.06 9.26
N GLU A 192 -3.62 20.69 9.49
CA GLU A 192 -2.89 21.46 8.46
C GLU A 192 -2.39 20.51 7.35
N ALA A 193 -1.84 19.36 7.74
CA ALA A 193 -1.40 18.35 6.78
C ALA A 193 -2.54 17.84 5.91
N ALA A 194 -3.72 17.55 6.50
CA ALA A 194 -4.88 17.09 5.76
C ALA A 194 -5.39 18.14 4.76
N LEU A 195 -5.42 19.42 5.15
CA LEU A 195 -5.79 20.53 4.25
C LEU A 195 -4.82 20.64 3.08
N LEU A 196 -3.51 20.52 3.33
CA LEU A 196 -2.49 20.57 2.30
C LEU A 196 -2.61 19.39 1.32
N ILE A 197 -2.83 18.17 1.82
CA ILE A 197 -3.05 16.99 0.99
C ILE A 197 -4.32 17.14 0.15
N ALA A 198 -5.39 17.67 0.73
CA ALA A 198 -6.64 17.95 0.00
C ALA A 198 -6.45 19.02 -1.09
N ASP A 199 -5.65 20.05 -0.84
CA ASP A 199 -5.29 21.07 -1.84
C ASP A 199 -4.51 20.49 -3.02
N TRP A 200 -3.72 19.44 -2.79
CA TRP A 200 -3.06 18.69 -3.87
C TRP A 200 -3.99 17.79 -4.69
N GLY A 201 -5.26 17.64 -4.29
CA GLY A 201 -6.30 17.01 -5.10
C GLY A 201 -7.00 15.81 -4.46
N VAL A 202 -6.51 15.31 -3.33
CA VAL A 202 -7.10 14.17 -2.60
C VAL A 202 -8.48 14.56 -2.04
N LYS A 203 -9.46 13.62 -2.10
CA LYS A 203 -10.84 13.88 -1.63
C LYS A 203 -11.07 13.47 -0.18
N GLU A 204 -10.45 12.39 0.24
CA GLU A 204 -10.56 11.86 1.59
C GLU A 204 -9.16 11.58 2.14
N VAL A 205 -8.87 12.10 3.33
CA VAL A 205 -7.58 11.93 3.99
C VAL A 205 -7.81 11.20 5.31
N LEU A 206 -7.11 10.08 5.49
CA LEU A 206 -7.14 9.23 6.69
C LEU A 206 -5.78 9.31 7.37
N LEU A 207 -5.67 9.99 8.50
CA LEU A 207 -4.44 10.10 9.29
C LEU A 207 -4.56 9.23 10.54
N THR A 208 -3.66 8.26 10.68
CA THR A 208 -3.59 7.38 11.86
C THR A 208 -2.54 7.91 12.83
N LEU A 209 -2.97 8.15 14.08
CA LEU A 209 -2.18 8.74 15.16
C LEU A 209 -2.11 7.74 16.32
N GLY A 210 -1.39 6.66 16.13
CA GLY A 210 -1.36 5.54 17.09
C GLY A 210 -2.75 4.92 17.27
N CYS A 211 -3.38 5.12 18.43
CA CYS A 211 -4.74 4.62 18.71
C CYS A 211 -5.86 5.57 18.25
N LEU A 212 -5.52 6.74 17.69
CA LEU A 212 -6.46 7.72 17.19
C LEU A 212 -6.49 7.72 15.67
N LEU A 213 -7.66 8.05 15.11
CA LEU A 213 -7.86 8.23 13.68
C LEU A 213 -8.43 9.63 13.43
N TYR A 214 -7.74 10.40 12.60
CA TYR A 214 -8.24 11.66 12.08
C TYR A 214 -8.70 11.45 10.63
N THR A 215 -9.93 11.87 10.33
CA THR A 215 -10.48 11.85 8.97
C THR A 215 -10.92 13.26 8.59
N SER A 216 -10.57 13.69 7.38
CA SER A 216 -11.03 14.96 6.82
C SER A 216 -11.61 14.71 5.43
N PRO A 217 -12.89 14.99 5.22
CA PRO A 217 -13.44 15.11 3.87
C PRO A 217 -12.85 16.35 3.18
N SER A 218 -12.86 16.35 1.84
CA SER A 218 -12.39 17.50 1.09
C SER A 218 -13.09 18.78 1.53
N PRO A 219 -12.38 19.92 1.69
CA PRO A 219 -13.01 21.21 2.01
C PRO A 219 -14.12 21.63 1.04
N ARG A 220 -14.11 21.10 -0.18
CA ARG A 220 -15.18 21.36 -1.17
C ARG A 220 -16.52 20.73 -0.79
N ASP A 221 -16.50 19.64 -0.01
CA ASP A 221 -17.72 18.96 0.41
C ASP A 221 -18.35 19.59 1.66
N LEU A 222 -17.56 20.36 2.43
CA LEU A 222 -18.05 21.13 3.59
C LEU A 222 -18.88 22.35 3.20
N SER A 223 -18.83 22.80 1.95
CA SER A 223 -19.56 23.97 1.45
C SER A 223 -21.03 23.67 1.08
N THR A 224 -21.45 22.41 1.05
CA THR A 224 -22.79 21.99 0.63
C THR A 224 -23.73 21.62 1.76
N SER A 225 -23.26 21.65 3.01
CA SER A 225 -24.09 21.42 4.20
C SER A 225 -24.42 22.75 4.90
N ARG A 226 -25.28 23.57 4.27
CA ARG A 226 -26.07 24.64 4.92
C ARG A 226 -27.52 24.48 4.59
#